data_a4fde6657d56855657ceaab77be16097
#
_entry.id   a4fde6657d56855657ceaab77be16097
#
_cell.length_a   1.000
_cell.length_b   1.000
_cell.length_c   1.000
_cell.angle_alpha   90.00
_cell.angle_beta   90.00
_cell.angle_gamma   90.00
#
_symmetry.space_group_name_H-M   'P 1'
#
loop_
_entity.id
_entity.type
_entity.pdbx_description
1 polymer ?
#
loop_
_entity_poly.entity_id
_entity_poly.type
_entity_poly.pdbx_seq_one_letter_code
_entity_poly.pdbx_strand_id
1 'polypeptide(L)'
;MAKRDYYDVLGVSKGSAADQIKTAYRKLAVKYHPDKNKNDKAAEEKFKEASEAYHVLSNSERKQNYDNFGHAAFENAGGGRGGFGNFDFSSSFSDIFEDFFGEGFGGGRRSRKSNNRGSDLRYDLSISLEEAYTGKKQDIKFSASEKCDICKGSGSKPGHNTSSCSMCGGHGQVRSSQGFFTVQQTCPQCGGEGEQITNPCISCNGQGKKQSSKRISVTIPKGVDDGTRIRLAGKGEAGSRSGSNGDLYLFINVYAHDLFKRSDENLFFECPVSIADAALGTSIEIPTIDGGKAKIKIPAGTQSGKQFRLKGKGMPYMRGNGVGDLYVQVNTEVPVSLNREQKELLEKFKKIDNERSNPNIKRFFQKAKDFWKN
;
A
#
# COMPACT_ATOMS: atom_id res chain seq x y z
N MET A 1 -33.53 2.23 34.62
CA MET A 1 -34.46 2.76 33.61
C MET A 1 -34.95 1.61 32.75
N ALA A 2 -36.24 1.55 32.42
CA ALA A 2 -36.75 0.49 31.52
C ALA A 2 -36.09 0.64 30.14
N LYS A 3 -35.54 -0.45 29.58
CA LYS A 3 -34.98 -0.47 28.22
C LYS A 3 -36.10 -0.14 27.21
N ARG A 4 -35.78 0.70 26.22
CA ARG A 4 -36.69 1.06 25.13
C ARG A 4 -36.91 -0.13 24.22
N ASP A 5 -38.11 -0.23 23.61
CA ASP A 5 -38.41 -1.29 22.65
C ASP A 5 -37.45 -1.20 21.45
N TYR A 6 -36.89 -2.31 20.99
CA TYR A 6 -35.92 -2.34 19.89
C TYR A 6 -36.52 -1.88 18.56
N TYR A 7 -37.80 -2.05 18.34
CA TYR A 7 -38.49 -1.51 17.16
C TYR A 7 -38.55 0.02 17.23
N ASP A 8 -38.85 0.57 18.42
CA ASP A 8 -38.86 2.03 18.63
C ASP A 8 -37.45 2.63 18.53
N VAL A 9 -36.43 1.93 18.99
CA VAL A 9 -35.03 2.38 18.86
C VAL A 9 -34.61 2.50 17.40
N LEU A 10 -35.02 1.53 16.55
CA LEU A 10 -34.74 1.59 15.12
C LEU A 10 -35.75 2.46 14.32
N GLY A 11 -36.88 2.86 14.94
CA GLY A 11 -37.92 3.63 14.28
C GLY A 11 -38.67 2.82 13.21
N VAL A 12 -38.93 1.54 13.47
CA VAL A 12 -39.66 0.64 12.58
C VAL A 12 -40.84 -0.01 13.33
N SER A 13 -41.87 -0.44 12.59
CA SER A 13 -43.05 -1.10 13.20
C SER A 13 -42.74 -2.54 13.54
N LYS A 14 -43.42 -3.06 14.58
CA LYS A 14 -43.42 -4.52 14.89
C LYS A 14 -43.85 -5.30 13.65
N GLY A 15 -43.12 -6.33 13.31
CA GLY A 15 -43.37 -7.12 12.11
C GLY A 15 -42.65 -6.62 10.81
N SER A 16 -41.88 -5.54 10.89
CA SER A 16 -41.11 -5.06 9.73
C SER A 16 -40.21 -6.15 9.15
N ALA A 17 -40.07 -6.15 7.81
CA ALA A 17 -39.19 -7.06 7.08
C ALA A 17 -37.72 -6.80 7.39
N ALA A 18 -36.88 -7.83 7.24
CA ALA A 18 -35.45 -7.76 7.54
C ALA A 18 -34.73 -6.63 6.78
N ASP A 19 -35.13 -6.34 5.52
CA ASP A 19 -34.56 -5.27 4.71
C ASP A 19 -34.91 -3.87 5.24
N GLN A 20 -36.10 -3.70 5.82
CA GLN A 20 -36.52 -2.45 6.44
C GLN A 20 -35.74 -2.21 7.73
N ILE A 21 -35.58 -3.21 8.56
CA ILE A 21 -34.78 -3.18 9.80
C ILE A 21 -33.31 -2.82 9.46
N LYS A 22 -32.74 -3.46 8.45
CA LYS A 22 -31.39 -3.18 7.97
C LYS A 22 -31.21 -1.75 7.44
N THR A 23 -32.19 -1.26 6.70
CA THR A 23 -32.14 0.10 6.13
C THR A 23 -32.26 1.16 7.24
N ALA A 24 -33.14 0.95 8.22
CA ALA A 24 -33.31 1.82 9.38
C ALA A 24 -32.02 1.87 10.22
N TYR A 25 -31.43 0.71 10.53
CA TYR A 25 -30.16 0.64 11.24
C TYR A 25 -29.05 1.40 10.50
N ARG A 26 -28.89 1.19 9.19
CA ARG A 26 -27.86 1.90 8.40
C ARG A 26 -27.97 3.42 8.50
N LYS A 27 -29.20 3.95 8.45
CA LYS A 27 -29.44 5.39 8.60
C LYS A 27 -28.99 5.90 9.96
N LEU A 28 -29.33 5.17 11.04
CA LEU A 28 -28.93 5.53 12.40
C LEU A 28 -27.42 5.38 12.62
N ALA A 29 -26.82 4.31 12.11
CA ALA A 29 -25.38 4.07 12.20
C ALA A 29 -24.56 5.17 11.52
N VAL A 30 -24.96 5.63 10.34
CA VAL A 30 -24.30 6.76 9.66
C VAL A 30 -24.49 8.08 10.40
N LYS A 31 -25.68 8.27 11.02
CA LYS A 31 -26.02 9.50 11.75
C LYS A 31 -25.24 9.62 13.07
N TYR A 32 -25.12 8.52 13.81
CA TYR A 32 -24.49 8.49 15.14
C TYR A 32 -23.11 7.83 15.16
N HIS A 33 -22.44 7.72 13.99
CA HIS A 33 -21.12 7.13 13.88
C HIS A 33 -20.10 7.88 14.76
N PRO A 34 -19.24 7.17 15.52
CA PRO A 34 -18.28 7.80 16.41
C PRO A 34 -17.28 8.70 15.68
N ASP A 35 -16.91 8.37 14.43
CA ASP A 35 -16.02 9.21 13.63
C ASP A 35 -16.64 10.57 13.25
N LYS A 36 -17.96 10.62 13.13
CA LYS A 36 -18.68 11.86 12.81
C LYS A 36 -19.07 12.68 14.04
N ASN A 37 -19.24 12.01 15.18
CA ASN A 37 -19.70 12.62 16.44
C ASN A 37 -18.63 12.41 17.53
N LYS A 38 -17.41 12.84 17.25
CA LYS A 38 -16.28 12.73 18.21
C LYS A 38 -16.63 13.45 19.52
N ASN A 39 -16.52 12.74 20.65
CA ASN A 39 -16.80 13.23 22.00
C ASN A 39 -18.28 13.53 22.35
N ASP A 40 -19.25 13.10 21.54
CA ASP A 40 -20.68 13.18 21.89
C ASP A 40 -21.17 11.87 22.53
N LYS A 41 -21.19 11.83 23.88
CA LYS A 41 -21.65 10.67 24.64
C LYS A 41 -23.10 10.28 24.32
N ALA A 42 -23.96 11.25 24.02
CA ALA A 42 -25.36 10.98 23.69
C ALA A 42 -25.49 10.32 22.30
N ALA A 43 -24.64 10.68 21.36
CA ALA A 43 -24.56 9.99 20.07
C ALA A 43 -24.00 8.57 20.21
N GLU A 44 -23.01 8.36 21.06
CA GLU A 44 -22.44 7.06 21.37
C GLU A 44 -23.47 6.11 22.00
N GLU A 45 -24.25 6.58 22.98
CA GLU A 45 -25.33 5.79 23.59
C GLU A 45 -26.39 5.38 22.57
N LYS A 46 -26.85 6.33 21.72
CA LYS A 46 -27.82 6.03 20.65
C LYS A 46 -27.28 5.05 19.62
N PHE A 47 -25.98 5.11 19.33
CA PHE A 47 -25.31 4.14 18.44
C PHE A 47 -25.29 2.75 19.06
N LYS A 48 -24.98 2.65 20.36
CA LYS A 48 -24.99 1.38 21.11
C LYS A 48 -26.40 0.77 21.14
N GLU A 49 -27.42 1.55 21.48
CA GLU A 49 -28.81 1.11 21.50
C GLU A 49 -29.26 0.61 20.11
N ALA A 50 -28.96 1.36 19.05
CA ALA A 50 -29.31 0.99 17.68
C ALA A 50 -28.60 -0.31 17.23
N SER A 51 -27.36 -0.50 17.65
CA SER A 51 -26.59 -1.71 17.34
C SER A 51 -27.12 -2.94 18.08
N GLU A 52 -27.49 -2.79 19.36
CA GLU A 52 -28.12 -3.85 20.16
C GLU A 52 -29.47 -4.25 19.54
N ALA A 53 -30.32 -3.27 19.20
CA ALA A 53 -31.61 -3.49 18.56
C ALA A 53 -31.47 -4.24 17.23
N TYR A 54 -30.53 -3.83 16.39
CA TYR A 54 -30.27 -4.49 15.10
C TYR A 54 -29.76 -5.92 15.29
N HIS A 55 -28.88 -6.15 16.26
CA HIS A 55 -28.34 -7.48 16.55
C HIS A 55 -29.44 -8.48 16.95
N VAL A 56 -30.45 -8.05 17.65
CA VAL A 56 -31.60 -8.89 18.03
C VAL A 56 -32.56 -9.05 16.85
N LEU A 57 -32.95 -7.98 16.19
CA LEU A 57 -34.01 -7.99 15.18
C LEU A 57 -33.55 -8.49 13.79
N SER A 58 -32.27 -8.56 13.53
CA SER A 58 -31.71 -9.05 12.25
C SER A 58 -31.70 -10.58 12.12
N ASN A 59 -31.74 -11.30 13.22
CA ASN A 59 -31.76 -12.76 13.23
C ASN A 59 -33.17 -13.26 13.50
N SER A 60 -33.71 -14.16 12.68
CA SER A 60 -35.08 -14.64 12.76
C SER A 60 -35.41 -15.31 14.10
N GLU A 61 -34.51 -16.11 14.67
CA GLU A 61 -34.71 -16.79 15.94
C GLU A 61 -34.70 -15.81 17.11
N ARG A 62 -33.77 -14.86 17.12
CA ARG A 62 -33.68 -13.83 18.17
C ARG A 62 -34.86 -12.87 18.11
N LYS A 63 -35.30 -12.52 16.89
CA LYS A 63 -36.48 -11.69 16.66
C LYS A 63 -37.73 -12.39 17.23
N GLN A 64 -37.93 -13.66 16.92
CA GLN A 64 -39.05 -14.45 17.48
C GLN A 64 -39.01 -14.52 19.01
N ASN A 65 -37.82 -14.75 19.60
CA ASN A 65 -37.66 -14.75 21.04
C ASN A 65 -37.96 -13.36 21.66
N TYR A 66 -37.53 -12.30 20.98
CA TYR A 66 -37.85 -10.95 21.43
C TYR A 66 -39.33 -10.62 21.28
N ASP A 67 -39.96 -11.01 20.17
CA ASP A 67 -41.38 -10.79 19.92
C ASP A 67 -42.27 -11.52 20.94
N ASN A 68 -41.85 -12.68 21.45
CA ASN A 68 -42.59 -13.50 22.42
C ASN A 68 -42.34 -13.08 23.88
N PHE A 69 -41.12 -12.75 24.25
CA PHE A 69 -40.69 -12.58 25.64
C PHE A 69 -40.10 -11.19 25.95
N GLY A 70 -40.03 -10.30 24.98
CA GLY A 70 -39.44 -8.95 25.14
C GLY A 70 -38.00 -8.99 25.59
N HIS A 71 -37.56 -7.96 26.33
CA HIS A 71 -36.20 -7.87 26.87
C HIS A 71 -35.87 -9.00 27.88
N ALA A 72 -36.87 -9.57 28.55
CA ALA A 72 -36.70 -10.65 29.51
C ALA A 72 -36.09 -11.92 28.89
N ALA A 73 -36.25 -12.12 27.57
CA ALA A 73 -35.63 -13.22 26.85
C ALA A 73 -34.08 -13.18 26.89
N PHE A 74 -33.53 -11.99 27.13
CA PHE A 74 -32.07 -11.74 27.08
C PHE A 74 -31.49 -11.36 28.44
N GLU A 75 -32.31 -11.03 29.44
CA GLU A 75 -31.86 -10.70 30.79
C GLU A 75 -31.64 -11.93 31.67
N ASN A 76 -32.36 -13.05 31.44
CA ASN A 76 -32.29 -14.26 32.26
C ASN A 76 -31.34 -15.37 31.74
N ALA A 77 -30.52 -15.10 30.74
CA ALA A 77 -29.55 -16.09 30.24
C ALA A 77 -28.27 -16.22 31.12
N GLY A 78 -28.35 -15.87 32.37
CA GLY A 78 -27.27 -15.94 33.38
C GLY A 78 -27.11 -17.27 34.10
N GLY A 79 -27.71 -18.35 33.61
CA GLY A 79 -27.63 -19.66 34.27
C GLY A 79 -27.78 -20.82 33.31
N GLY A 80 -26.67 -21.22 32.67
CA GLY A 80 -26.60 -22.49 31.95
C GLY A 80 -26.35 -22.38 30.46
N ARG A 81 -25.12 -22.72 30.05
CA ARG A 81 -24.71 -23.13 28.70
C ARG A 81 -25.03 -22.15 27.56
N GLY A 82 -24.28 -21.05 27.47
CA GLY A 82 -24.32 -20.13 26.34
C GLY A 82 -24.63 -18.69 26.72
N GLY A 83 -24.24 -18.24 27.93
CA GLY A 83 -24.61 -16.94 28.48
C GLY A 83 -23.81 -15.76 27.90
N PHE A 84 -24.53 -14.79 27.35
CA PHE A 84 -24.09 -13.44 27.12
C PHE A 84 -24.32 -12.54 28.36
N GLY A 85 -24.01 -13.08 29.56
CA GLY A 85 -24.04 -12.33 30.81
C GLY A 85 -22.67 -11.83 31.18
N ASN A 86 -22.51 -10.50 31.16
CA ASN A 86 -21.33 -9.77 31.56
C ASN A 86 -20.22 -9.64 30.50
N PHE A 87 -20.58 -9.24 29.29
CA PHE A 87 -19.61 -8.62 28.39
C PHE A 87 -19.45 -7.17 28.80
N ASP A 88 -18.27 -6.84 29.29
CA ASP A 88 -17.80 -5.47 29.44
C ASP A 88 -17.71 -4.87 28.03
N PHE A 89 -18.79 -4.17 27.65
CA PHE A 89 -19.08 -3.66 26.31
C PHE A 89 -18.07 -2.59 25.85
N SER A 90 -17.17 -2.19 26.74
CA SER A 90 -16.25 -1.07 26.53
C SER A 90 -14.91 -1.49 25.88
N SER A 91 -14.45 -2.74 26.07
CA SER A 91 -13.14 -3.18 25.58
C SER A 91 -13.19 -4.16 24.39
N SER A 92 -14.34 -4.80 24.17
CA SER A 92 -14.49 -5.83 23.11
C SER A 92 -15.21 -5.34 21.85
N PHE A 93 -15.58 -4.05 21.80
CA PHE A 93 -16.37 -3.50 20.68
C PHE A 93 -15.56 -3.37 19.39
N SER A 94 -14.26 -3.14 19.51
CA SER A 94 -13.36 -3.03 18.35
C SER A 94 -13.15 -4.37 17.66
N ASP A 95 -12.94 -5.43 18.43
CA ASP A 95 -12.65 -6.77 17.89
C ASP A 95 -13.89 -7.45 17.29
N ILE A 96 -15.07 -7.21 17.89
CA ILE A 96 -16.35 -7.74 17.37
C ILE A 96 -16.80 -6.95 16.13
N PHE A 97 -16.45 -5.67 16.05
CA PHE A 97 -16.77 -4.81 14.90
C PHE A 97 -15.93 -5.18 13.67
N GLU A 98 -14.64 -5.47 13.83
CA GLU A 98 -13.78 -5.96 12.74
C GLU A 98 -14.20 -7.36 12.26
N ASP A 99 -14.52 -8.27 13.16
CA ASP A 99 -15.02 -9.62 12.80
C ASP A 99 -16.40 -9.56 12.12
N PHE A 100 -17.26 -8.62 12.48
CA PHE A 100 -18.63 -8.55 11.97
C PHE A 100 -18.76 -7.70 10.68
N PHE A 101 -17.97 -6.63 10.53
CA PHE A 101 -18.00 -5.80 9.32
C PHE A 101 -16.94 -6.19 8.29
N GLY A 102 -15.85 -6.84 8.69
CA GLY A 102 -14.80 -7.34 7.79
C GLY A 102 -15.15 -8.66 7.10
N GLU A 103 -15.97 -9.53 7.69
CA GLU A 103 -16.18 -10.90 7.18
C GLU A 103 -17.66 -11.33 7.10
N GLY A 104 -18.60 -10.49 7.48
CA GLY A 104 -20.03 -10.86 7.74
C GLY A 104 -20.99 -10.79 6.56
N PHE A 105 -20.57 -10.59 5.31
CA PHE A 105 -21.53 -10.49 4.19
C PHE A 105 -21.30 -11.48 3.04
N GLY A 106 -20.91 -12.70 3.34
CA GLY A 106 -20.77 -13.75 2.33
C GLY A 106 -20.74 -15.13 2.94
N GLY A 107 -21.89 -15.71 3.08
CA GLY A 107 -22.27 -17.09 3.35
C GLY A 107 -21.22 -18.16 3.54
N GLY A 108 -21.43 -18.98 4.57
CA GLY A 108 -20.89 -20.33 4.68
C GLY A 108 -19.60 -20.40 5.50
N ARG A 109 -19.64 -21.11 6.61
CA ARG A 109 -18.48 -21.70 7.29
C ARG A 109 -17.62 -22.46 6.27
N ARG A 110 -16.78 -21.73 5.52
CA ARG A 110 -15.67 -22.36 4.83
C ARG A 110 -14.72 -22.84 5.92
N SER A 111 -14.72 -24.15 6.17
CA SER A 111 -13.60 -24.84 6.76
C SER A 111 -12.33 -24.13 6.28
N ARG A 112 -11.51 -23.59 7.19
CA ARG A 112 -10.18 -23.07 6.86
C ARG A 112 -9.43 -24.22 6.18
N LYS A 113 -9.58 -24.35 4.86
CA LYS A 113 -8.66 -25.14 4.06
C LYS A 113 -7.30 -24.57 4.39
N SER A 114 -6.41 -25.38 4.94
CA SER A 114 -5.03 -24.98 5.17
C SER A 114 -4.56 -24.31 3.88
N ASN A 115 -4.09 -23.07 3.98
CA ASN A 115 -3.74 -22.29 2.81
C ASN A 115 -2.43 -22.88 2.26
N ASN A 116 -2.55 -23.94 1.46
CA ASN A 116 -1.43 -24.67 0.86
C ASN A 116 -0.73 -23.87 -0.23
N ARG A 117 -1.07 -22.58 -0.39
CA ARG A 117 -0.42 -21.69 -1.33
C ARG A 117 1.03 -21.45 -0.90
N GLY A 118 1.93 -21.42 -1.87
CA GLY A 118 3.33 -21.06 -1.65
C GLY A 118 3.48 -19.60 -1.24
N SER A 119 4.57 -19.31 -0.56
CA SER A 119 4.92 -17.94 -0.15
C SER A 119 5.22 -17.07 -1.36
N ASP A 120 4.88 -15.79 -1.25
CA ASP A 120 5.26 -14.81 -2.24
C ASP A 120 6.75 -14.46 -2.08
N LEU A 121 7.43 -14.18 -3.19
CA LEU A 121 8.84 -13.79 -3.23
C LEU A 121 8.98 -12.31 -3.54
N ARG A 122 9.98 -11.69 -2.96
CA ARG A 122 10.40 -10.33 -3.26
C ARG A 122 11.73 -10.35 -4.00
N TYR A 123 11.84 -9.53 -5.02
CA TYR A 123 13.06 -9.28 -5.76
C TYR A 123 13.22 -7.79 -6.00
N ASP A 124 14.33 -7.21 -5.53
CA ASP A 124 14.63 -5.80 -5.73
C ASP A 124 15.48 -5.65 -7.00
N LEU A 125 15.03 -4.80 -7.91
CA LEU A 125 15.67 -4.55 -9.19
C LEU A 125 16.00 -3.09 -9.34
N SER A 126 17.28 -2.76 -9.47
CA SER A 126 17.74 -1.39 -9.65
C SER A 126 17.98 -1.10 -11.12
N ILE A 127 17.52 0.06 -11.57
CA ILE A 127 17.64 0.54 -12.96
C ILE A 127 18.09 2.00 -12.97
N SER A 128 18.68 2.44 -14.09
CA SER A 128 19.00 3.85 -14.29
C SER A 128 17.77 4.67 -14.68
N LEU A 129 17.88 5.99 -14.63
CA LEU A 129 16.79 6.91 -15.03
C LEU A 129 16.50 6.82 -16.54
N GLU A 130 17.52 6.60 -17.37
CA GLU A 130 17.40 6.40 -18.81
C GLU A 130 16.71 5.08 -19.15
N GLU A 131 17.02 4.02 -18.37
CA GLU A 131 16.33 2.74 -18.50
C GLU A 131 14.86 2.84 -18.09
N ALA A 132 14.56 3.65 -17.07
CA ALA A 132 13.18 3.97 -16.67
C ALA A 132 12.46 4.80 -17.74
N TYR A 133 13.18 5.67 -18.48
CA TYR A 133 12.63 6.45 -19.58
C TYR A 133 12.28 5.58 -20.79
N THR A 134 13.20 4.72 -21.23
CA THR A 134 13.02 3.89 -22.45
C THR A 134 12.19 2.66 -22.22
N GLY A 135 12.14 2.17 -20.97
CA GLY A 135 11.73 0.83 -20.66
C GLY A 135 12.81 -0.20 -21.00
N LYS A 136 12.78 -1.34 -20.34
CA LYS A 136 13.83 -2.37 -20.49
C LYS A 136 13.26 -3.78 -20.38
N LYS A 137 13.80 -4.71 -21.15
CA LYS A 137 13.66 -6.15 -20.88
C LYS A 137 14.86 -6.61 -20.09
N GLN A 138 14.64 -7.20 -18.93
CA GLN A 138 15.68 -7.65 -18.02
C GLN A 138 15.48 -9.12 -17.64
N ASP A 139 16.53 -9.91 -17.78
CA ASP A 139 16.54 -11.27 -17.27
C ASP A 139 16.96 -11.26 -15.81
N ILE A 140 16.10 -11.80 -14.94
CA ILE A 140 16.36 -11.94 -13.52
C ILE A 140 16.60 -13.41 -13.18
N LYS A 141 17.54 -13.66 -12.27
CA LYS A 141 17.81 -14.98 -11.69
C LYS A 141 17.46 -14.93 -10.21
N PHE A 142 16.64 -15.87 -9.77
CA PHE A 142 16.30 -16.01 -8.36
C PHE A 142 16.10 -17.48 -8.02
N SER A 143 16.25 -17.81 -6.73
CA SER A 143 16.00 -19.15 -6.22
C SER A 143 14.57 -19.24 -5.72
N ALA A 144 13.86 -20.28 -6.13
CA ALA A 144 12.52 -20.56 -5.65
C ALA A 144 12.35 -22.07 -5.50
N SER A 145 11.51 -22.49 -4.57
CA SER A 145 11.11 -23.89 -4.50
C SER A 145 10.13 -24.20 -5.63
N GLU A 146 10.34 -25.32 -6.28
CA GLU A 146 9.47 -25.88 -7.31
C GLU A 146 8.88 -27.19 -6.84
N LYS A 147 7.71 -27.54 -7.40
CA LYS A 147 7.15 -28.88 -7.18
C LYS A 147 8.11 -29.91 -7.69
N CYS A 148 8.37 -30.94 -6.88
CA CYS A 148 9.24 -32.04 -7.30
C CYS A 148 8.68 -32.76 -8.52
N ASP A 149 9.48 -32.86 -9.58
CA ASP A 149 9.08 -33.44 -10.87
C ASP A 149 8.71 -34.91 -10.75
N ILE A 150 9.34 -35.64 -9.83
CA ILE A 150 9.15 -37.08 -9.64
C ILE A 150 7.84 -37.37 -8.94
N CYS A 151 7.57 -36.70 -7.79
CA CYS A 151 6.34 -36.92 -7.02
C CYS A 151 5.23 -35.89 -7.31
N LYS A 152 5.47 -34.93 -8.19
CA LYS A 152 4.52 -33.88 -8.58
C LYS A 152 3.93 -33.09 -7.39
N GLY A 153 4.71 -33.00 -6.30
CA GLY A 153 4.35 -32.25 -5.10
C GLY A 153 3.74 -33.12 -3.99
N SER A 154 3.48 -34.41 -4.18
CA SER A 154 2.87 -35.29 -3.15
C SER A 154 3.85 -35.60 -1.99
N GLY A 155 5.14 -35.55 -2.22
CA GLY A 155 6.14 -35.99 -1.26
C GLY A 155 6.31 -37.53 -1.18
N SER A 156 5.37 -38.30 -1.71
CA SER A 156 5.40 -39.76 -1.73
C SER A 156 6.15 -40.31 -2.94
N LYS A 157 6.73 -41.50 -2.80
CA LYS A 157 7.32 -42.24 -3.91
C LYS A 157 6.24 -42.49 -4.99
N PRO A 158 6.55 -42.38 -6.29
CA PRO A 158 5.62 -42.67 -7.34
C PRO A 158 4.96 -44.06 -7.19
N GLY A 159 3.63 -44.14 -7.33
CA GLY A 159 2.85 -45.34 -7.10
C GLY A 159 2.42 -45.58 -5.65
N HIS A 160 2.84 -44.74 -4.71
CA HIS A 160 2.41 -44.80 -3.32
C HIS A 160 1.59 -43.54 -2.96
N ASN A 161 0.44 -43.73 -2.33
CA ASN A 161 -0.40 -42.65 -1.85
C ASN A 161 -0.04 -42.24 -0.42
N THR A 162 -0.38 -41.00 -0.05
CA THR A 162 -0.38 -40.57 1.36
C THR A 162 -1.52 -41.25 2.09
N SER A 163 -1.33 -41.58 3.37
CA SER A 163 -2.37 -42.11 4.24
C SER A 163 -2.87 -41.00 5.18
N SER A 164 -4.17 -41.05 5.52
CA SER A 164 -4.73 -40.16 6.54
C SER A 164 -4.02 -40.37 7.88
N CYS A 165 -3.70 -39.30 8.59
CA CYS A 165 -3.05 -39.38 9.90
C CYS A 165 -4.01 -40.05 10.91
N SER A 166 -3.55 -41.15 11.50
CA SER A 166 -4.35 -41.92 12.46
C SER A 166 -4.73 -41.14 13.73
N MET A 167 -3.88 -40.20 14.18
CA MET A 167 -4.12 -39.44 15.39
C MET A 167 -5.21 -38.36 15.23
N CYS A 168 -5.26 -37.69 14.09
CA CYS A 168 -6.23 -36.60 13.84
C CYS A 168 -7.31 -36.98 12.82
N GLY A 169 -7.32 -38.20 12.28
CA GLY A 169 -8.31 -38.64 11.30
C GLY A 169 -8.32 -37.78 10.02
N GLY A 170 -7.21 -37.18 9.64
CA GLY A 170 -7.11 -36.30 8.47
C GLY A 170 -7.36 -34.81 8.76
N HIS A 171 -7.72 -34.43 9.99
CA HIS A 171 -8.08 -33.03 10.32
C HIS A 171 -6.89 -32.11 10.56
N GLY A 172 -5.68 -32.64 10.72
CA GLY A 172 -4.47 -31.85 11.00
C GLY A 172 -4.39 -31.26 12.40
N GLN A 173 -5.46 -31.38 13.20
CA GLN A 173 -5.56 -30.82 14.55
C GLN A 173 -6.18 -31.84 15.47
N VAL A 174 -5.75 -31.85 16.72
CA VAL A 174 -6.33 -32.68 17.81
C VAL A 174 -6.98 -31.77 18.83
N ARG A 175 -8.10 -32.22 19.38
CA ARG A 175 -8.80 -31.50 20.43
C ARG A 175 -8.48 -32.19 21.75
N SER A 176 -7.92 -31.44 22.67
CA SER A 176 -7.71 -31.89 24.05
C SER A 176 -8.68 -31.16 24.97
N SER A 177 -9.47 -31.93 25.69
CA SER A 177 -10.42 -31.38 26.66
C SER A 177 -9.79 -31.47 28.05
N GLN A 178 -9.48 -30.37 28.66
CA GLN A 178 -9.07 -30.28 30.07
C GLN A 178 -10.13 -29.55 30.86
N GLY A 179 -10.99 -30.31 31.51
CA GLY A 179 -12.13 -29.79 32.28
C GLY A 179 -13.12 -29.05 31.35
N PHE A 180 -13.41 -27.80 31.64
CA PHE A 180 -14.38 -26.98 30.88
C PHE A 180 -13.81 -26.35 29.61
N PHE A 181 -12.49 -26.45 29.35
CA PHE A 181 -11.85 -25.86 28.22
C PHE A 181 -11.47 -26.91 27.18
N THR A 182 -11.86 -26.68 25.92
CA THR A 182 -11.42 -27.47 24.77
C THR A 182 -10.31 -26.69 24.04
N VAL A 183 -9.09 -27.20 24.15
CA VAL A 183 -7.93 -26.63 23.44
C VAL A 183 -7.78 -27.38 22.14
N GLN A 184 -7.72 -26.63 21.03
CA GLN A 184 -7.42 -27.16 19.72
C GLN A 184 -5.93 -26.97 19.44
N GLN A 185 -5.22 -28.07 19.22
CA GLN A 185 -3.77 -28.08 19.04
C GLN A 185 -3.40 -28.71 17.70
N THR A 186 -2.35 -28.20 17.04
CA THR A 186 -1.79 -28.83 15.85
C THR A 186 -1.41 -30.27 16.15
N CYS A 187 -1.81 -31.21 15.30
CA CYS A 187 -1.53 -32.61 15.49
C CYS A 187 -0.01 -32.86 15.49
N PRO A 188 0.59 -33.36 16.57
CA PRO A 188 2.03 -33.57 16.67
C PRO A 188 2.55 -34.65 15.72
N GLN A 189 1.71 -35.58 15.31
CA GLN A 189 2.10 -36.68 14.43
C GLN A 189 2.22 -36.26 12.96
N CYS A 190 1.36 -35.40 12.46
CA CYS A 190 1.39 -34.95 11.07
C CYS A 190 1.79 -33.47 10.92
N GLY A 191 2.12 -32.77 12.01
CA GLY A 191 2.51 -31.37 11.97
C GLY A 191 1.46 -30.42 11.39
N GLY A 192 0.18 -30.78 11.45
CA GLY A 192 -0.92 -30.00 10.90
C GLY A 192 -1.35 -30.39 9.49
N GLU A 193 -0.64 -31.32 8.85
CA GLU A 193 -0.89 -31.68 7.46
C GLU A 193 -2.09 -32.63 7.24
N GLY A 194 -2.51 -33.35 8.28
CA GLY A 194 -3.64 -34.30 8.22
C GLY A 194 -3.29 -35.64 7.57
N GLU A 195 -2.16 -35.74 6.87
CA GLU A 195 -1.72 -36.92 6.14
C GLU A 195 -0.32 -37.33 6.57
N GLN A 196 0.00 -38.60 6.35
CA GLN A 196 1.32 -39.17 6.60
C GLN A 196 1.90 -39.77 5.29
N ILE A 197 3.20 -39.57 5.10
CA ILE A 197 3.95 -40.16 4.00
C ILE A 197 4.70 -41.36 4.54
N THR A 198 4.23 -42.57 4.17
CA THR A 198 4.85 -43.83 4.57
C THR A 198 6.11 -44.13 3.77
N ASN A 199 6.09 -43.78 2.46
CA ASN A 199 7.21 -43.97 1.53
C ASN A 199 7.61 -42.63 0.94
N PRO A 200 8.61 -41.94 1.54
CA PRO A 200 9.03 -40.63 1.07
C PRO A 200 9.69 -40.71 -0.32
N CYS A 201 9.44 -39.70 -1.14
CA CYS A 201 10.11 -39.53 -2.42
C CYS A 201 11.60 -39.27 -2.22
N ILE A 202 12.44 -40.10 -2.77
CA ILE A 202 13.92 -40.02 -2.63
C ILE A 202 14.46 -38.68 -3.14
N SER A 203 13.82 -38.11 -4.16
CA SER A 203 14.26 -36.90 -4.83
C SER A 203 14.05 -35.61 -4.04
N CYS A 204 13.04 -35.56 -3.16
CA CYS A 204 12.70 -34.39 -2.34
C CYS A 204 12.63 -34.75 -0.84
N ASN A 205 13.01 -35.96 -0.45
CA ASN A 205 13.00 -36.46 0.93
C ASN A 205 11.66 -36.21 1.66
N GLY A 206 10.55 -36.42 0.93
CA GLY A 206 9.21 -36.24 1.48
C GLY A 206 8.65 -34.81 1.42
N GLN A 207 9.48 -33.82 1.13
CA GLN A 207 9.03 -32.40 1.13
C GLN A 207 8.10 -32.03 -0.01
N GLY A 208 8.06 -32.80 -1.09
CA GLY A 208 7.29 -32.49 -2.28
C GLY A 208 7.82 -31.32 -3.12
N LYS A 209 8.87 -30.64 -2.66
CA LYS A 209 9.46 -29.45 -3.28
C LYS A 209 10.99 -29.59 -3.41
N LYS A 210 11.55 -28.88 -4.36
CA LYS A 210 13.01 -28.76 -4.57
C LYS A 210 13.38 -27.32 -4.81
N GLN A 211 14.51 -26.89 -4.30
CA GLN A 211 15.09 -25.59 -4.63
C GLN A 211 15.60 -25.62 -6.06
N SER A 212 15.21 -24.65 -6.87
CA SER A 212 15.61 -24.47 -8.25
C SER A 212 15.96 -23.00 -8.51
N SER A 213 17.01 -22.80 -9.32
CA SER A 213 17.35 -21.45 -9.79
C SER A 213 16.56 -21.17 -11.07
N LYS A 214 15.70 -20.16 -11.01
CA LYS A 214 14.87 -19.74 -12.15
C LYS A 214 15.46 -18.52 -12.83
N ARG A 215 15.33 -18.51 -14.16
CA ARG A 215 15.59 -17.33 -14.99
C ARG A 215 14.30 -16.91 -15.68
N ILE A 216 13.91 -15.67 -15.51
CA ILE A 216 12.69 -15.13 -16.10
C ILE A 216 13.02 -13.80 -16.76
N SER A 217 12.56 -13.60 -17.99
CA SER A 217 12.63 -12.31 -18.66
C SER A 217 11.43 -11.46 -18.28
N VAL A 218 11.69 -10.27 -17.78
CA VAL A 218 10.69 -9.31 -17.31
C VAL A 218 10.77 -8.05 -18.14
N THR A 219 9.62 -7.56 -18.59
CA THR A 219 9.52 -6.29 -19.28
C THR A 219 9.18 -5.20 -18.29
N ILE A 220 10.09 -4.23 -18.13
CA ILE A 220 9.89 -3.02 -17.34
C ILE A 220 9.28 -1.98 -18.27
N PRO A 221 8.08 -1.47 -17.99
CA PRO A 221 7.44 -0.45 -18.82
C PRO A 221 8.20 0.87 -18.77
N LYS A 222 8.10 1.66 -19.84
CA LYS A 222 8.59 3.03 -19.85
C LYS A 222 7.85 3.89 -18.82
N GLY A 223 8.53 4.85 -18.24
CA GLY A 223 7.96 5.77 -17.27
C GLY A 223 7.82 5.19 -15.87
N VAL A 224 8.34 3.98 -15.63
CA VAL A 224 8.31 3.36 -14.30
C VAL A 224 8.95 4.30 -13.26
N ASP A 225 8.32 4.40 -12.08
CA ASP A 225 8.79 5.24 -10.98
C ASP A 225 9.50 4.43 -9.91
N ASP A 226 10.29 5.11 -9.08
CA ASP A 226 10.91 4.50 -7.91
C ASP A 226 9.84 3.89 -6.99
N GLY A 227 10.15 2.73 -6.38
CA GLY A 227 9.21 1.99 -5.53
C GLY A 227 8.07 1.29 -6.29
N THR A 228 8.02 1.35 -7.62
CA THR A 228 7.01 0.63 -8.41
C THR A 228 7.10 -0.88 -8.19
N ARG A 229 5.94 -1.51 -7.98
CA ARG A 229 5.84 -2.96 -7.78
C ARG A 229 5.21 -3.64 -8.98
N ILE A 230 5.94 -4.61 -9.56
CA ILE A 230 5.47 -5.45 -10.66
C ILE A 230 5.20 -6.85 -10.12
N ARG A 231 3.97 -7.33 -10.24
CA ARG A 231 3.57 -8.68 -9.80
C ARG A 231 3.67 -9.66 -10.94
N LEU A 232 4.40 -10.73 -10.75
CA LEU A 232 4.46 -11.88 -11.64
C LEU A 232 3.71 -13.05 -11.00
N ALA A 233 2.47 -13.26 -11.44
CA ALA A 233 1.58 -14.25 -10.86
C ALA A 233 2.13 -15.69 -10.99
N GLY A 234 2.08 -16.46 -9.90
CA GLY A 234 2.50 -17.85 -9.85
C GLY A 234 4.00 -18.10 -9.98
N LYS A 235 4.84 -17.05 -9.88
CA LYS A 235 6.31 -17.15 -9.98
C LYS A 235 7.02 -17.16 -8.62
N GLY A 236 6.26 -17.18 -7.51
CA GLY A 236 6.78 -17.34 -6.16
C GLY A 236 7.12 -18.79 -5.81
N GLU A 237 7.18 -19.09 -4.50
CA GLU A 237 7.41 -20.41 -3.96
C GLU A 237 6.31 -21.42 -4.36
N ALA A 238 6.67 -22.66 -4.52
CA ALA A 238 5.69 -23.72 -4.75
C ALA A 238 4.81 -23.89 -3.51
N GLY A 239 3.51 -24.02 -3.73
CA GLY A 239 2.56 -24.42 -2.69
C GLY A 239 2.83 -25.83 -2.17
N SER A 240 2.37 -26.12 -0.95
CA SER A 240 2.44 -27.46 -0.40
C SER A 240 1.46 -28.37 -1.12
N ARG A 241 1.87 -29.58 -1.47
CA ARG A 241 1.05 -30.60 -2.13
C ARG A 241 0.39 -30.06 -3.42
N SER A 242 -0.93 -30.01 -3.47
CA SER A 242 -1.70 -29.48 -4.61
C SER A 242 -1.88 -27.96 -4.58
N GLY A 243 -1.29 -27.27 -3.61
CA GLY A 243 -1.40 -25.82 -3.45
C GLY A 243 -0.88 -25.04 -4.67
N SER A 244 -1.45 -23.87 -4.92
CA SER A 244 -0.97 -22.96 -5.95
C SER A 244 0.38 -22.34 -5.53
N ASN A 245 1.19 -21.96 -6.50
CA ASN A 245 2.40 -21.20 -6.23
C ASN A 245 2.04 -19.80 -5.68
N GLY A 246 2.96 -19.20 -4.92
CA GLY A 246 2.97 -17.79 -4.61
C GLY A 246 3.28 -16.93 -5.83
N ASP A 247 3.35 -15.64 -5.64
CA ASP A 247 3.70 -14.67 -6.67
C ASP A 247 5.12 -14.13 -6.44
N LEU A 248 5.74 -13.62 -7.51
CA LEU A 248 6.99 -12.88 -7.40
C LEU A 248 6.69 -11.39 -7.56
N TYR A 249 7.06 -10.61 -6.58
CA TYR A 249 6.96 -9.16 -6.58
C TYR A 249 8.34 -8.56 -6.87
N LEU A 250 8.42 -7.84 -7.97
CA LEU A 250 9.58 -7.04 -8.32
C LEU A 250 9.39 -5.62 -7.78
N PHE A 251 10.34 -5.16 -7.00
CA PHE A 251 10.42 -3.78 -6.53
C PHE A 251 11.46 -3.06 -7.37
N ILE A 252 11.03 -2.06 -8.09
CA ILE A 252 11.90 -1.24 -8.94
C ILE A 252 12.50 -0.13 -8.10
N ASN A 253 13.82 -0.03 -8.09
CA ASN A 253 14.56 1.07 -7.50
C ASN A 253 15.23 1.84 -8.64
N VAL A 254 14.96 3.13 -8.76
CA VAL A 254 15.59 3.99 -9.76
C VAL A 254 16.77 4.70 -9.11
N TYR A 255 17.97 4.52 -9.68
CA TYR A 255 19.15 5.23 -9.17
C TYR A 255 18.99 6.75 -9.31
N ALA A 256 19.52 7.47 -8.33
CA ALA A 256 19.66 8.91 -8.45
C ALA A 256 20.56 9.22 -9.66
N HIS A 257 20.15 10.22 -10.45
CA HIS A 257 20.92 10.66 -11.62
C HIS A 257 21.72 11.92 -11.31
N ASP A 258 22.94 12.02 -11.84
CA ASP A 258 23.87 13.12 -11.52
C ASP A 258 23.34 14.49 -11.96
N LEU A 259 22.63 14.55 -13.07
CA LEU A 259 22.16 15.81 -13.67
C LEU A 259 20.66 16.05 -13.46
N PHE A 260 19.83 15.00 -13.50
CA PHE A 260 18.38 15.12 -13.48
C PHE A 260 17.79 14.70 -12.13
N LYS A 261 16.95 15.55 -11.59
CA LYS A 261 16.07 15.21 -10.44
C LYS A 261 14.68 14.95 -10.98
N ARG A 262 14.10 13.80 -10.66
CA ARG A 262 12.75 13.43 -11.09
C ARG A 262 11.74 13.81 -10.01
N SER A 263 10.60 14.34 -10.44
CA SER A 263 9.39 14.48 -9.62
C SER A 263 8.19 14.11 -10.48
N ASP A 264 7.59 12.97 -10.19
CA ASP A 264 6.55 12.32 -10.99
C ASP A 264 7.01 12.15 -12.47
N GLU A 265 6.35 12.79 -13.41
CA GLU A 265 6.69 12.76 -14.83
C GLU A 265 7.61 13.91 -15.25
N ASN A 266 7.90 14.85 -14.36
CA ASN A 266 8.74 15.99 -14.69
C ASN A 266 10.19 15.75 -14.27
N LEU A 267 11.10 16.34 -15.04
CA LEU A 267 12.52 16.36 -14.75
C LEU A 267 12.96 17.77 -14.40
N PHE A 268 13.89 17.87 -13.48
CA PHE A 268 14.51 19.12 -13.05
C PHE A 268 16.01 19.01 -13.30
N PHE A 269 16.55 20.05 -13.91
CA PHE A 269 17.97 20.16 -14.27
C PHE A 269 18.49 21.52 -13.83
N GLU A 270 19.60 21.54 -13.13
CA GLU A 270 20.29 22.77 -12.73
C GLU A 270 21.41 23.09 -13.72
N CYS A 271 21.31 24.25 -14.33
CA CYS A 271 22.26 24.71 -15.34
C CYS A 271 23.06 25.89 -14.82
N PRO A 272 24.36 25.74 -14.57
CA PRO A 272 25.23 26.87 -14.26
C PRO A 272 25.42 27.74 -15.50
N VAL A 273 25.32 29.06 -15.34
CA VAL A 273 25.50 30.03 -16.39
C VAL A 273 26.36 31.18 -15.84
N SER A 274 27.32 31.65 -16.65
CA SER A 274 28.19 32.76 -16.23
C SER A 274 27.38 34.02 -15.96
N ILE A 275 27.85 34.86 -15.04
CA ILE A 275 27.26 36.18 -14.78
C ILE A 275 27.15 37.04 -16.05
N ALA A 276 28.14 36.96 -16.91
CA ALA A 276 28.18 37.72 -18.18
C ALA A 276 27.08 37.22 -19.13
N ASP A 277 26.94 35.90 -19.31
CA ASP A 277 25.90 35.31 -20.16
C ASP A 277 24.49 35.56 -19.59
N ALA A 278 24.32 35.50 -18.28
CA ALA A 278 23.04 35.81 -17.65
C ALA A 278 22.64 37.29 -17.82
N ALA A 279 23.62 38.20 -17.81
CA ALA A 279 23.41 39.64 -18.01
C ALA A 279 23.14 40.01 -19.49
N LEU A 280 23.92 39.45 -20.41
CA LEU A 280 23.84 39.79 -21.83
C LEU A 280 22.81 38.96 -22.60
N GLY A 281 22.43 37.82 -22.05
CA GLY A 281 21.63 36.81 -22.72
C GLY A 281 22.47 35.88 -23.59
N THR A 282 22.08 34.61 -23.63
CA THR A 282 22.83 33.58 -24.36
C THR A 282 21.90 32.48 -24.87
N SER A 283 22.44 31.61 -25.70
CA SER A 283 21.78 30.35 -26.06
C SER A 283 22.68 29.19 -25.68
N ILE A 284 22.18 28.30 -24.85
CA ILE A 284 22.91 27.14 -24.37
C ILE A 284 22.28 25.84 -24.89
N GLU A 285 23.12 24.84 -25.09
CA GLU A 285 22.66 23.47 -25.35
C GLU A 285 22.78 22.66 -24.08
N ILE A 286 21.68 21.97 -23.73
CA ILE A 286 21.61 21.12 -22.57
C ILE A 286 21.29 19.67 -22.98
N PRO A 287 21.73 18.67 -22.21
CA PRO A 287 21.36 17.30 -22.45
C PRO A 287 19.85 17.08 -22.14
N THR A 288 19.29 16.11 -22.81
CA THR A 288 17.93 15.61 -22.52
C THR A 288 17.99 14.13 -22.18
N ILE A 289 17.01 13.62 -21.41
CA ILE A 289 17.00 12.23 -20.90
C ILE A 289 16.98 11.20 -22.03
N ASP A 290 16.52 11.57 -23.21
CA ASP A 290 16.52 10.73 -24.42
C ASP A 290 17.90 10.60 -25.08
N GLY A 291 18.96 11.17 -24.47
CA GLY A 291 20.32 11.22 -25.00
C GLY A 291 20.52 12.31 -26.06
N GLY A 292 19.51 13.11 -26.35
CA GLY A 292 19.55 14.23 -27.29
C GLY A 292 20.07 15.52 -26.64
N LYS A 293 19.98 16.61 -27.42
CA LYS A 293 20.30 17.97 -26.98
C LYS A 293 19.12 18.90 -27.22
N ALA A 294 18.89 19.81 -26.31
CA ALA A 294 17.89 20.86 -26.47
C ALA A 294 18.58 22.23 -26.36
N LYS A 295 18.20 23.17 -27.23
CA LYS A 295 18.69 24.54 -27.20
C LYS A 295 17.74 25.43 -26.43
N ILE A 296 18.25 26.15 -25.44
CA ILE A 296 17.50 27.12 -24.64
C ILE A 296 18.05 28.51 -24.89
N LYS A 297 17.14 29.44 -25.14
CA LYS A 297 17.49 30.88 -25.23
C LYS A 297 17.29 31.51 -23.84
N ILE A 298 18.35 32.00 -23.26
CA ILE A 298 18.35 32.73 -21.99
C ILE A 298 18.29 34.23 -22.31
N PRO A 299 17.19 34.91 -21.93
CA PRO A 299 17.07 36.36 -22.14
C PRO A 299 18.10 37.14 -21.31
N ALA A 300 18.50 38.32 -21.80
CA ALA A 300 19.33 39.23 -21.04
C ALA A 300 18.68 39.63 -19.72
N GLY A 301 19.48 39.75 -18.65
CA GLY A 301 19.00 40.06 -17.30
C GLY A 301 18.33 38.90 -16.57
N THR A 302 18.54 37.66 -17.02
CA THR A 302 18.01 36.49 -16.34
C THR A 302 18.63 36.35 -14.94
N GLN A 303 17.78 36.28 -13.94
CA GLN A 303 18.18 36.14 -12.54
C GLN A 303 18.45 34.67 -12.17
N SER A 304 19.35 34.45 -11.21
CA SER A 304 19.59 33.11 -10.63
C SER A 304 18.30 32.53 -10.04
N GLY A 305 18.10 31.22 -10.22
CA GLY A 305 16.87 30.53 -9.82
C GLY A 305 15.73 30.61 -10.82
N LYS A 306 15.89 31.34 -11.94
CA LYS A 306 14.88 31.38 -13.00
C LYS A 306 14.75 30.02 -13.68
N GLN A 307 13.50 29.54 -13.81
CA GLN A 307 13.19 28.26 -14.44
C GLN A 307 12.66 28.46 -15.86
N PHE A 308 13.12 27.60 -16.76
CA PHE A 308 12.66 27.49 -18.13
C PHE A 308 12.05 26.11 -18.34
N ARG A 309 10.86 26.04 -18.91
CA ARG A 309 10.15 24.80 -19.18
C ARG A 309 10.34 24.36 -20.61
N LEU A 310 10.83 23.16 -20.83
CA LEU A 310 10.89 22.47 -22.11
C LEU A 310 9.77 21.42 -22.16
N LYS A 311 8.74 21.74 -22.91
CA LYS A 311 7.54 20.89 -23.00
C LYS A 311 7.86 19.54 -23.65
N GLY A 312 7.36 18.46 -23.02
CA GLY A 312 7.49 17.11 -23.55
C GLY A 312 8.91 16.53 -23.51
N LYS A 313 9.80 17.07 -22.66
CA LYS A 313 11.18 16.58 -22.47
C LYS A 313 11.41 15.96 -21.08
N GLY A 314 10.35 15.65 -20.34
CA GLY A 314 10.36 14.91 -19.08
C GLY A 314 10.28 13.41 -19.26
N MET A 315 9.76 12.70 -18.24
CA MET A 315 9.53 11.26 -18.25
C MET A 315 8.22 10.91 -18.95
N PRO A 316 8.14 9.77 -19.63
CA PRO A 316 6.89 9.29 -20.18
C PRO A 316 5.93 8.86 -19.06
N TYR A 317 4.65 9.00 -19.29
CA TYR A 317 3.63 8.45 -18.39
C TYR A 317 3.65 6.94 -18.42
N MET A 318 3.59 6.30 -17.24
CA MET A 318 3.50 4.84 -17.15
C MET A 318 2.14 4.33 -17.66
N ARG A 319 1.09 5.12 -17.53
CA ARG A 319 -0.27 4.83 -18.01
C ARG A 319 -0.74 5.94 -18.93
N GLY A 320 -1.07 5.60 -20.16
CA GLY A 320 -1.54 6.56 -21.17
C GLY A 320 -0.42 7.03 -22.12
N ASN A 321 -0.76 8.00 -22.96
CA ASN A 321 0.13 8.59 -23.95
C ASN A 321 0.50 10.00 -23.50
N GLY A 322 1.75 10.24 -23.26
CA GLY A 322 2.24 11.57 -22.88
C GLY A 322 3.66 11.51 -22.33
N VAL A 323 4.27 12.65 -22.28
CA VAL A 323 5.61 12.89 -21.71
C VAL A 323 5.52 14.16 -20.87
N GLY A 324 6.06 14.12 -19.66
CA GLY A 324 6.18 15.28 -18.79
C GLY A 324 7.14 16.34 -19.37
N ASP A 325 7.43 17.34 -18.58
CA ASP A 325 8.25 18.48 -18.99
C ASP A 325 9.63 18.44 -18.29
N LEU A 326 10.62 19.06 -18.94
CA LEU A 326 11.91 19.32 -18.33
C LEU A 326 11.97 20.78 -17.87
N TYR A 327 12.20 20.98 -16.58
CA TYR A 327 12.41 22.28 -15.96
C TYR A 327 13.89 22.52 -15.77
N VAL A 328 14.39 23.55 -16.43
CA VAL A 328 15.79 23.96 -16.37
C VAL A 328 15.90 25.18 -15.48
N GLN A 329 16.51 25.01 -14.33
CA GLN A 329 16.80 26.11 -13.43
C GLN A 329 18.19 26.69 -13.74
N VAL A 330 18.22 27.94 -14.08
CA VAL A 330 19.49 28.67 -14.34
C VAL A 330 20.05 29.16 -12.99
N ASN A 331 21.24 28.70 -12.66
CA ASN A 331 21.99 29.17 -11.51
C ASN A 331 23.18 30.00 -11.99
N THR A 332 23.19 31.28 -11.60
CA THR A 332 24.29 32.18 -12.03
C THR A 332 25.55 31.88 -11.22
N GLU A 333 26.62 31.55 -11.92
CA GLU A 333 27.91 31.30 -11.30
C GLU A 333 28.77 32.60 -11.35
N VAL A 334 29.29 32.98 -10.21
CA VAL A 334 30.22 34.09 -10.05
C VAL A 334 31.63 33.54 -10.17
N PRO A 335 32.49 34.09 -11.07
CA PRO A 335 33.86 33.60 -11.24
C PRO A 335 34.66 33.76 -9.97
N VAL A 336 35.30 32.67 -9.51
CA VAL A 336 36.10 32.64 -8.26
C VAL A 336 37.57 33.05 -8.51
N SER A 337 38.06 32.93 -9.73
CA SER A 337 39.44 33.27 -10.09
C SER A 337 39.42 34.19 -11.32
N LEU A 338 39.76 35.47 -11.09
CA LEU A 338 39.80 36.49 -12.13
C LEU A 338 41.25 36.77 -12.53
N ASN A 339 41.51 36.83 -13.84
CA ASN A 339 42.75 37.39 -14.33
C ASN A 339 42.75 38.95 -14.22
N ARG A 340 43.90 39.57 -14.47
CA ARG A 340 44.04 41.02 -14.33
C ARG A 340 43.08 41.82 -15.21
N GLU A 341 42.93 41.41 -16.46
CA GLU A 341 42.05 42.08 -17.44
C GLU A 341 40.57 41.99 -17.00
N GLN A 342 40.13 40.79 -16.62
CA GLN A 342 38.75 40.56 -16.10
C GLN A 342 38.45 41.43 -14.90
N LYS A 343 39.40 41.53 -13.96
CA LYS A 343 39.29 42.40 -12.78
C LYS A 343 39.13 43.87 -13.16
N GLU A 344 39.99 44.37 -14.06
CA GLU A 344 39.89 45.72 -14.55
C GLU A 344 38.56 46.04 -15.24
N LEU A 345 38.04 45.09 -16.06
CA LEU A 345 36.73 45.24 -16.69
C LEU A 345 35.57 45.26 -15.68
N LEU A 346 35.60 44.41 -14.67
CA LEU A 346 34.59 44.41 -13.61
C LEU A 346 34.67 45.64 -12.72
N GLU A 347 35.87 46.20 -12.48
CA GLU A 347 36.03 47.47 -11.76
C GLU A 347 35.47 48.66 -12.57
N LYS A 348 35.67 48.65 -13.90
CA LYS A 348 35.05 49.63 -14.81
C LYS A 348 33.52 49.48 -14.78
N PHE A 349 33.01 48.26 -14.91
CA PHE A 349 31.58 48.00 -14.84
C PHE A 349 30.97 48.51 -13.52
N LYS A 350 31.59 48.22 -12.37
CA LYS A 350 31.17 48.70 -11.06
C LYS A 350 31.07 50.23 -10.96
N LYS A 351 31.97 50.98 -11.66
CA LYS A 351 31.96 52.45 -11.64
C LYS A 351 30.78 53.05 -12.40
N ILE A 352 30.31 52.39 -13.46
CA ILE A 352 29.17 52.82 -14.29
C ILE A 352 27.84 52.21 -13.86
N ASP A 353 27.90 51.25 -12.95
CA ASP A 353 26.70 50.59 -12.41
C ASP A 353 25.82 51.56 -11.65
N ASN A 354 24.53 51.47 -11.81
CA ASN A 354 23.57 52.40 -11.22
C ASN A 354 22.32 51.64 -10.71
N GLU A 355 21.48 52.36 -9.94
CA GLU A 355 20.27 51.82 -9.36
C GLU A 355 19.25 51.28 -10.35
N ARG A 356 19.30 51.70 -11.64
CA ARG A 356 18.41 51.20 -12.69
C ARG A 356 18.81 49.81 -13.14
N SER A 357 20.10 49.52 -13.09
CA SER A 357 20.64 48.20 -13.46
C SER A 357 20.31 47.14 -12.42
N ASN A 358 20.16 47.53 -11.16
CA ASN A 358 19.96 46.62 -10.02
C ASN A 358 18.68 46.95 -9.19
N PRO A 359 17.47 46.79 -9.75
CA PRO A 359 16.25 47.25 -9.13
C PRO A 359 15.94 46.53 -7.80
N ASN A 360 16.36 45.28 -7.64
CA ASN A 360 16.13 44.49 -6.42
C ASN A 360 17.01 45.01 -5.25
N ILE A 361 18.25 45.41 -5.52
CA ILE A 361 19.14 46.00 -4.54
C ILE A 361 18.52 47.31 -4.02
N LYS A 362 18.09 48.19 -4.94
CA LYS A 362 17.40 49.42 -4.58
C LYS A 362 16.18 49.20 -3.71
N ARG A 363 15.31 48.26 -4.11
CA ARG A 363 14.09 47.94 -3.36
C ARG A 363 14.40 47.41 -1.97
N PHE A 364 15.43 46.57 -1.84
CA PHE A 364 15.86 46.03 -0.52
C PHE A 364 16.32 47.16 0.39
N PHE A 365 17.23 48.03 -0.07
CA PHE A 365 17.74 49.14 0.77
C PHE A 365 16.66 50.16 1.09
N GLN A 366 15.68 50.38 0.21
CA GLN A 366 14.53 51.21 0.53
C GLN A 366 13.71 50.62 1.70
N LYS A 367 13.37 49.33 1.63
CA LYS A 367 12.66 48.64 2.70
C LYS A 367 13.46 48.63 4.03
N ALA A 368 14.78 48.45 3.94
CA ALA A 368 15.63 48.49 5.15
C ALA A 368 15.63 49.88 5.79
N LYS A 369 15.69 50.96 4.98
CA LYS A 369 15.58 52.31 5.48
C LYS A 369 14.24 52.59 6.15
N ASP A 370 13.16 52.10 5.56
CA ASP A 370 11.82 52.27 6.11
C ASP A 370 11.66 51.49 7.43
N PHE A 371 12.28 50.30 7.55
CA PHE A 371 12.30 49.52 8.79
C PHE A 371 13.08 50.22 9.95
N TRP A 372 14.20 50.89 9.63
CA TRP A 372 15.00 51.61 10.65
C TRP A 372 14.41 52.96 11.07
N LYS A 373 13.39 53.47 10.36
CA LYS A 373 12.70 54.70 10.71
C LYS A 373 11.50 54.48 11.61
N ASN A 374 11.04 53.26 11.75
CA ASN A 374 10.02 52.83 12.70
C ASN A 374 10.67 52.22 13.96
#